data_f7e03d957a5a9dc121a8b6a791ccfcf7
#
_entry.id   f7e03d957a5a9dc121a8b6a791ccfcf7
#
_cell.length_a   1.000
_cell.length_b   1.000
_cell.length_c   1.000
_cell.angle_alpha   90.00
_cell.angle_beta   90.00
_cell.angle_gamma   90.00
#
_symmetry.space_group_name_H-M   'P 1'
#
loop_
_entity.id
_entity.type
_entity.pdbx_description
1 polymer ?
#
loop_
_entity_poly.entity_id
_entity_poly.type
_entity_poly.pdbx_seq_one_letter_code
_entity_poly.pdbx_strand_id
1 'polypeptide(L)'
;MQVRHEETGALAAVMQAKFGGSIGVAVGSGGPGATHLINGVYDAAMDNTPFLAILGSRPVNELNLDAFQELNQNPMYNGIAVYNKRVAYAEQLPKVIDEACRAAVSKKGPAVVEIPVNFGFQEIDENSYYGSGSYERHFIAPALNEVEIDKAVEILNNAERPVIYAGFGGVGAGDVITELSRKIKAPIITTGKNFEAFEWDYEGLTGSAYRVGWKPANEVVFEADTVLFLGSNFPFAE
;
A
#
# COMPACT_ATOMS: atom_id res chain seq x y z
N MET A 1 12.63 10.31 13.37
CA MET A 1 13.61 11.15 12.60
C MET A 1 12.92 12.45 12.23
N GLN A 2 13.58 13.59 12.42
CA GLN A 2 13.07 14.90 12.01
C GLN A 2 13.49 15.17 10.56
N VAL A 3 12.57 15.71 9.77
CA VAL A 3 12.78 16.09 8.37
C VAL A 3 12.53 17.60 8.18
N ARG A 4 12.97 18.17 7.07
CA ARG A 4 12.75 19.60 6.77
C ARG A 4 11.41 19.88 6.10
N HIS A 5 10.82 18.87 5.48
CA HIS A 5 9.55 18.98 4.77
C HIS A 5 8.73 17.69 5.00
N GLU A 6 7.47 17.83 5.35
CA GLU A 6 6.62 16.70 5.76
C GLU A 6 6.41 15.68 4.64
N GLU A 7 6.34 16.12 3.39
CA GLU A 7 6.26 15.25 2.22
C GLU A 7 7.45 14.28 2.16
N THR A 8 8.67 14.79 2.35
CA THR A 8 9.88 13.96 2.40
C THR A 8 9.78 12.92 3.52
N GLY A 9 9.29 13.33 4.68
CA GLY A 9 9.07 12.42 5.81
C GLY A 9 8.03 11.34 5.50
N ALA A 10 6.94 11.72 4.87
CA ALA A 10 5.89 10.79 4.48
C ALA A 10 6.38 9.76 3.44
N LEU A 11 7.02 10.22 2.36
CA LEU A 11 7.59 9.34 1.34
C LEU A 11 8.65 8.40 1.92
N ALA A 12 9.54 8.88 2.79
CA ALA A 12 10.55 8.05 3.46
C ALA A 12 9.91 6.97 4.34
N ALA A 13 8.85 7.32 5.10
CA ALA A 13 8.13 6.37 5.95
C ALA A 13 7.36 5.33 5.12
N VAL A 14 6.77 5.73 3.99
CA VAL A 14 6.12 4.80 3.06
C VAL A 14 7.15 3.82 2.47
N MET A 15 8.31 4.31 2.05
CA MET A 15 9.38 3.44 1.55
C MET A 15 9.90 2.48 2.62
N GLN A 16 10.05 2.95 3.87
CA GLN A 16 10.39 2.08 5.00
C GLN A 16 9.36 0.95 5.16
N ALA A 17 8.07 1.25 5.02
CA ALA A 17 7.02 0.23 5.10
C ALA A 17 7.08 -0.77 3.93
N LYS A 18 7.35 -0.29 2.72
CA LYS A 18 7.48 -1.14 1.52
C LYS A 18 8.63 -2.14 1.65
N PHE A 19 9.81 -1.70 2.09
CA PHE A 19 11.00 -2.55 2.21
C PHE A 19 11.06 -3.32 3.54
N GLY A 20 10.59 -2.72 4.63
CA GLY A 20 10.67 -3.31 5.96
C GLY A 20 9.51 -4.22 6.34
N GLY A 21 8.45 -4.26 5.51
CA GLY A 21 7.26 -5.09 5.78
C GLY A 21 6.41 -4.65 6.99
N SER A 22 6.70 -3.46 7.56
CA SER A 22 6.01 -2.88 8.73
C SER A 22 5.07 -1.73 8.32
N ILE A 23 4.50 -1.06 9.32
CA ILE A 23 3.74 0.17 9.10
C ILE A 23 4.67 1.38 9.08
N GLY A 24 4.56 2.23 8.06
CA GLY A 24 5.23 3.53 8.03
C GLY A 24 4.45 4.56 8.85
N VAL A 25 5.14 5.47 9.54
CA VAL A 25 4.48 6.53 10.31
C VAL A 25 5.10 7.88 10.01
N ALA A 26 4.26 8.86 9.68
CA ALA A 26 4.69 10.25 9.55
C ALA A 26 3.75 11.17 10.33
N VAL A 27 4.33 12.25 10.86
CA VAL A 27 3.62 13.26 11.65
C VAL A 27 3.81 14.62 10.99
N GLY A 28 2.73 15.35 10.79
CA GLY A 28 2.74 16.73 10.29
C GLY A 28 1.99 17.68 11.23
N SER A 29 2.42 18.93 11.22
CA SER A 29 1.69 20.00 11.90
C SER A 29 0.32 20.24 11.27
N GLY A 30 -0.59 20.91 11.95
CA GLY A 30 -1.89 21.29 11.40
C GLY A 30 -1.75 22.24 10.20
N GLY A 31 -2.76 22.24 9.35
CA GLY A 31 -2.81 23.08 8.15
C GLY A 31 -1.73 22.69 7.12
N PRO A 32 -0.68 23.50 6.94
CA PRO A 32 0.36 23.23 5.93
C PRO A 32 1.03 21.88 6.06
N GLY A 33 1.35 21.41 7.27
CA GLY A 33 1.96 20.10 7.48
C GLY A 33 1.06 18.96 7.06
N ALA A 34 -0.24 19.08 7.33
CA ALA A 34 -1.22 18.11 6.85
C ALA A 34 -1.30 18.09 5.31
N THR A 35 -1.31 19.26 4.66
CA THR A 35 -1.34 19.30 3.18
C THR A 35 -0.07 18.73 2.56
N HIS A 36 1.10 18.89 3.18
CA HIS A 36 2.35 18.33 2.69
C HIS A 36 2.43 16.80 2.82
N LEU A 37 1.78 16.19 3.81
CA LEU A 37 1.76 14.73 3.95
C LEU A 37 0.98 14.02 2.84
N ILE A 38 0.11 14.74 2.12
CA ILE A 38 -0.87 14.13 1.21
C ILE A 38 -0.21 13.31 0.08
N ASN A 39 0.94 13.73 -0.44
CA ASN A 39 1.65 13.01 -1.50
C ASN A 39 2.11 11.62 -1.02
N GLY A 40 2.66 11.51 0.20
CA GLY A 40 3.01 10.22 0.77
C GLY A 40 1.79 9.35 1.08
N VAL A 41 0.68 9.96 1.50
CA VAL A 41 -0.59 9.23 1.73
C VAL A 41 -1.13 8.68 0.41
N TYR A 42 -1.06 9.44 -0.68
CA TYR A 42 -1.43 8.95 -2.02
C TYR A 42 -0.51 7.82 -2.49
N ASP A 43 0.81 7.95 -2.32
CA ASP A 43 1.76 6.89 -2.67
C ASP A 43 1.46 5.59 -1.91
N ALA A 44 1.19 5.70 -0.59
CA ALA A 44 0.77 4.56 0.22
C ALA A 44 -0.55 3.93 -0.27
N ALA A 45 -1.54 4.76 -0.64
CA ALA A 45 -2.83 4.29 -1.14
C ALA A 45 -2.71 3.55 -2.47
N MET A 46 -1.98 4.13 -3.42
CA MET A 46 -1.80 3.54 -4.76
C MET A 46 -1.01 2.23 -4.71
N ASP A 47 -0.13 2.07 -3.74
CA ASP A 47 0.70 0.88 -3.58
C ASP A 47 0.19 -0.10 -2.51
N ASN A 48 -0.99 0.14 -1.95
CA ASN A 48 -1.57 -0.69 -0.89
C ASN A 48 -0.59 -0.88 0.29
N THR A 49 0.12 0.17 0.66
CA THR A 49 1.15 0.15 1.71
C THR A 49 0.57 0.58 3.05
N PRO A 50 0.74 -0.22 4.12
CA PRO A 50 0.33 0.19 5.46
C PRO A 50 1.07 1.46 5.90
N PHE A 51 0.31 2.51 6.18
CA PHE A 51 0.86 3.81 6.55
C PHE A 51 -0.05 4.52 7.55
N LEU A 52 0.53 5.20 8.54
CA LEU A 52 -0.18 6.04 9.49
C LEU A 52 0.28 7.50 9.35
N ALA A 53 -0.61 8.37 8.92
CA ALA A 53 -0.41 9.81 8.95
C ALA A 53 -1.05 10.39 10.21
N ILE A 54 -0.26 11.04 11.05
CA ILE A 54 -0.73 11.77 12.22
C ILE A 54 -0.71 13.26 11.90
N LEU A 55 -1.88 13.88 11.93
CA LEU A 55 -2.07 15.30 11.65
C LEU A 55 -2.28 16.04 12.97
N GLY A 56 -1.45 17.04 13.25
CA GLY A 56 -1.77 18.00 14.29
C GLY A 56 -2.98 18.84 13.91
N SER A 57 -3.69 19.39 14.87
CA SER A 57 -4.70 20.42 14.64
C SER A 57 -4.73 21.42 15.79
N ARG A 58 -5.50 22.49 15.62
CA ARG A 58 -5.67 23.49 16.68
C ARG A 58 -6.29 22.87 17.94
N PRO A 59 -6.04 23.46 19.12
CA PRO A 59 -6.74 23.07 20.35
C PRO A 59 -8.25 23.05 20.13
N VAL A 60 -8.94 22.11 20.78
CA VAL A 60 -10.39 21.91 20.59
C VAL A 60 -11.22 23.21 20.78
N ASN A 61 -10.80 24.07 21.72
CA ASN A 61 -11.46 25.34 21.99
C ASN A 61 -11.18 26.43 20.94
N GLU A 62 -10.29 26.20 19.99
CA GLU A 62 -9.96 27.10 18.89
C GLU A 62 -10.47 26.58 17.54
N LEU A 63 -11.05 25.40 17.49
CA LEU A 63 -11.59 24.82 16.25
C LEU A 63 -12.83 25.59 15.79
N ASN A 64 -12.91 25.83 14.47
CA ASN A 64 -13.96 26.60 13.79
C ASN A 64 -14.01 28.09 14.15
N LEU A 65 -12.86 28.64 14.53
CA LEU A 65 -12.71 30.07 14.86
C LEU A 65 -11.77 30.79 13.89
N ASP A 66 -11.42 30.19 12.74
CA ASP A 66 -10.47 30.71 11.76
C ASP A 66 -9.09 31.02 12.39
N ALA A 67 -8.66 30.15 13.30
CA ALA A 67 -7.38 30.27 13.99
C ALA A 67 -6.20 30.10 13.03
N PHE A 68 -5.02 30.62 13.42
CA PHE A 68 -3.81 30.50 12.59
C PHE A 68 -3.50 29.05 12.18
N GLN A 69 -3.35 28.81 10.88
CA GLN A 69 -3.16 27.49 10.29
C GLN A 69 -4.33 26.49 10.55
N GLU A 70 -5.48 26.95 10.91
CA GLU A 70 -6.64 26.09 10.96
C GLU A 70 -7.08 25.70 9.56
N LEU A 71 -7.35 24.42 9.38
CA LEU A 71 -7.83 23.84 8.14
C LEU A 71 -8.72 22.64 8.46
N ASN A 72 -9.84 22.52 7.78
CA ASN A 72 -10.64 21.29 7.80
C ASN A 72 -9.93 20.22 6.95
N GLN A 73 -9.00 19.48 7.57
CA GLN A 73 -8.02 18.66 6.86
C GLN A 73 -8.47 17.23 6.59
N ASN A 74 -9.35 16.64 7.43
CA ASN A 74 -9.81 15.25 7.22
C ASN A 74 -10.47 15.02 5.85
N PRO A 75 -11.31 15.93 5.30
CA PRO A 75 -11.94 15.72 4.00
C PRO A 75 -10.96 15.49 2.85
N MET A 76 -9.74 16.05 2.91
CA MET A 76 -8.71 15.86 1.88
C MET A 76 -8.29 14.40 1.71
N TYR A 77 -8.46 13.59 2.75
CA TYR A 77 -8.03 12.19 2.80
C TYR A 77 -9.16 11.18 2.61
N ASN A 78 -10.42 11.61 2.53
CA ASN A 78 -11.58 10.70 2.49
C ASN A 78 -11.57 9.74 1.30
N GLY A 79 -11.01 10.15 0.17
CA GLY A 79 -10.96 9.32 -1.04
C GLY A 79 -9.83 8.29 -1.08
N ILE A 80 -8.86 8.39 -0.15
CA ILE A 80 -7.62 7.59 -0.19
C ILE A 80 -7.31 6.85 1.09
N ALA A 81 -7.79 7.33 2.25
CA ALA A 81 -7.51 6.71 3.53
C ALA A 81 -8.47 5.54 3.80
N VAL A 82 -7.92 4.41 4.24
CA VAL A 82 -8.69 3.24 4.70
C VAL A 82 -9.31 3.45 6.10
N TYR A 83 -8.82 4.47 6.81
CA TYR A 83 -9.30 4.94 8.10
C TYR A 83 -8.98 6.42 8.22
N ASN A 84 -9.95 7.25 8.60
CA ASN A 84 -9.78 8.69 8.71
C ASN A 84 -10.64 9.23 9.85
N LYS A 85 -10.00 9.65 10.95
CA LYS A 85 -10.70 10.18 12.11
C LYS A 85 -9.97 11.33 12.78
N ARG A 86 -10.75 12.28 13.35
CA ARG A 86 -10.29 13.23 14.35
C ARG A 86 -10.57 12.67 15.75
N VAL A 87 -9.59 12.76 16.65
CA VAL A 87 -9.76 12.45 18.05
C VAL A 87 -10.58 13.54 18.73
N ALA A 88 -11.65 13.18 19.43
CA ALA A 88 -12.52 14.13 20.11
C ALA A 88 -12.15 14.39 21.58
N TYR A 89 -11.55 13.40 22.25
CA TYR A 89 -11.09 13.45 23.65
C TYR A 89 -9.76 12.73 23.79
N ALA A 90 -8.90 13.18 24.69
CA ALA A 90 -7.57 12.60 24.91
C ALA A 90 -7.62 11.11 25.24
N GLU A 91 -8.61 10.67 26.01
CA GLU A 91 -8.80 9.27 26.44
C GLU A 91 -9.09 8.33 25.27
N GLN A 92 -9.54 8.86 24.11
CA GLN A 92 -9.78 8.05 22.90
C GLN A 92 -8.51 7.78 22.13
N LEU A 93 -7.44 8.55 22.37
CA LEU A 93 -6.22 8.54 21.56
C LEU A 93 -5.63 7.14 21.40
N PRO A 94 -5.40 6.36 22.48
CA PRO A 94 -4.82 5.03 22.36
C PRO A 94 -5.68 4.10 21.48
N LYS A 95 -6.99 4.11 21.66
CA LYS A 95 -7.93 3.29 20.88
C LYS A 95 -7.97 3.70 19.43
N VAL A 96 -8.02 5.00 19.13
CA VAL A 96 -8.07 5.52 17.75
C VAL A 96 -6.78 5.18 17.00
N ILE A 97 -5.62 5.29 17.63
CA ILE A 97 -4.33 4.89 17.05
C ILE A 97 -4.28 3.38 16.79
N ASP A 98 -4.72 2.56 17.75
CA ASP A 98 -4.80 1.10 17.58
C ASP A 98 -5.70 0.73 16.38
N GLU A 99 -6.91 1.28 16.32
CA GLU A 99 -7.84 1.06 15.20
C GLU A 99 -7.24 1.50 13.86
N ALA A 100 -6.54 2.65 13.84
CA ALA A 100 -5.88 3.17 12.65
C ALA A 100 -4.79 2.23 12.16
N CYS A 101 -3.91 1.77 13.06
CA CYS A 101 -2.85 0.81 12.72
C CYS A 101 -3.43 -0.51 12.22
N ARG A 102 -4.46 -1.05 12.88
CA ARG A 102 -5.15 -2.26 12.42
C ARG A 102 -5.77 -2.09 11.05
N ALA A 103 -6.44 -0.96 10.81
CA ALA A 103 -7.04 -0.67 9.52
C ALA A 103 -5.97 -0.57 8.43
N ALA A 104 -4.86 0.13 8.69
CA ALA A 104 -3.75 0.27 7.76
C ALA A 104 -3.16 -1.09 7.36
N VAL A 105 -2.93 -1.98 8.33
CA VAL A 105 -2.35 -3.31 8.09
C VAL A 105 -3.35 -4.25 7.42
N SER A 106 -4.59 -4.33 7.93
CA SER A 106 -5.59 -5.29 7.44
C SER A 106 -6.14 -4.94 6.05
N LYS A 107 -6.35 -3.65 5.79
CA LYS A 107 -6.87 -3.16 4.50
C LYS A 107 -5.77 -2.79 3.51
N LYS A 108 -4.50 -2.87 3.93
CA LYS A 108 -3.31 -2.53 3.11
C LYS A 108 -3.44 -1.12 2.50
N GLY A 109 -3.36 -0.09 3.35
CA GLY A 109 -3.47 1.29 2.88
C GLY A 109 -3.20 2.31 4.00
N PRO A 110 -3.29 3.61 3.69
CA PRO A 110 -3.03 4.65 4.67
C PRO A 110 -4.21 4.86 5.64
N ALA A 111 -3.87 5.00 6.91
CA ALA A 111 -4.75 5.51 7.96
C ALA A 111 -4.36 6.95 8.31
N VAL A 112 -5.34 7.78 8.61
CA VAL A 112 -5.16 9.18 8.97
C VAL A 112 -5.82 9.45 10.30
N VAL A 113 -5.06 10.06 11.22
CA VAL A 113 -5.56 10.45 12.54
C VAL A 113 -5.22 11.92 12.80
N GLU A 114 -6.22 12.73 12.98
CA GLU A 114 -6.07 14.13 13.38
C GLU A 114 -6.15 14.25 14.89
N ILE A 115 -5.14 14.89 15.50
CA ILE A 115 -4.99 15.04 16.94
C ILE A 115 -4.92 16.52 17.30
N PRO A 116 -5.91 17.05 18.05
CA PRO A 116 -5.83 18.38 18.63
C PRO A 116 -4.62 18.52 19.55
N VAL A 117 -3.82 19.56 19.36
CA VAL A 117 -2.51 19.73 20.05
C VAL A 117 -2.62 19.77 21.58
N ASN A 118 -3.75 20.25 22.11
CA ASN A 118 -3.96 20.31 23.56
C ASN A 118 -4.06 18.92 24.23
N PHE A 119 -4.32 17.85 23.46
CA PHE A 119 -4.35 16.49 24.01
C PHE A 119 -2.96 15.98 24.40
N GLY A 120 -1.90 16.47 23.77
CA GLY A 120 -0.53 16.12 24.14
C GLY A 120 -0.10 16.59 25.54
N PHE A 121 -0.89 17.45 26.19
CA PHE A 121 -0.65 17.97 27.54
C PHE A 121 -1.64 17.44 28.58
N GLN A 122 -2.49 16.50 28.20
CA GLN A 122 -3.47 15.89 29.12
C GLN A 122 -2.97 14.53 29.61
N GLU A 123 -3.14 14.29 30.89
CA GLU A 123 -2.90 12.98 31.50
C GLU A 123 -4.09 12.06 31.20
N ILE A 124 -3.83 10.82 30.81
CA ILE A 124 -4.82 9.77 30.63
C ILE A 124 -4.48 8.57 31.51
N ASP A 125 -5.48 7.80 31.92
CA ASP A 125 -5.26 6.56 32.65
C ASP A 125 -4.65 5.49 31.70
N GLU A 126 -3.45 5.02 32.02
CA GLU A 126 -2.75 3.97 31.25
C GLU A 126 -3.58 2.68 31.17
N ASN A 127 -4.41 2.40 32.17
CA ASN A 127 -5.26 1.21 32.21
C ASN A 127 -6.55 1.36 31.40
N SER A 128 -6.85 2.53 30.88
CA SER A 128 -8.03 2.78 30.03
C SER A 128 -7.94 2.14 28.65
N TYR A 129 -6.75 1.62 28.28
CA TYR A 129 -6.50 1.05 26.98
C TYR A 129 -6.11 -0.44 27.08
N TYR A 130 -6.93 -1.28 26.47
CA TYR A 130 -6.69 -2.71 26.31
C TYR A 130 -6.36 -3.02 24.83
N GLY A 131 -5.22 -2.53 24.34
CA GLY A 131 -4.75 -2.84 23.01
C GLY A 131 -4.28 -4.29 22.92
N SER A 132 -4.59 -4.96 21.82
CA SER A 132 -3.86 -6.18 21.50
C SER A 132 -2.45 -5.78 21.09
N GLY A 133 -1.44 -6.20 21.79
CA GLY A 133 -0.03 -5.89 21.51
C GLY A 133 0.52 -6.44 20.18
N SER A 134 -0.35 -6.91 19.28
CA SER A 134 0.07 -7.54 18.04
C SER A 134 -0.69 -6.97 16.84
N TYR A 135 0.08 -6.38 15.91
CA TYR A 135 -0.36 -6.04 14.55
C TYR A 135 0.16 -7.09 13.57
N GLU A 136 0.40 -8.31 14.02
CA GLU A 136 0.85 -9.39 13.16
C GLU A 136 -0.17 -9.61 12.04
N ARG A 137 0.34 -9.65 10.83
CA ARG A 137 -0.46 -10.01 9.67
C ARG A 137 -0.77 -11.50 9.73
N HIS A 138 -1.95 -11.84 10.17
CA HIS A 138 -2.50 -13.15 9.86
C HIS A 138 -3.08 -13.08 8.45
N PHE A 139 -2.26 -13.39 7.45
CA PHE A 139 -2.74 -13.55 6.09
C PHE A 139 -3.53 -14.85 6.04
N ILE A 140 -4.85 -14.72 6.07
CA ILE A 140 -5.74 -15.84 5.78
C ILE A 140 -5.90 -15.85 4.25
N ALA A 141 -5.23 -16.79 3.60
CA ALA A 141 -5.45 -16.99 2.17
C ALA A 141 -6.92 -17.37 1.95
N PRO A 142 -7.61 -16.78 0.97
CA PRO A 142 -8.93 -17.24 0.59
C PRO A 142 -8.87 -18.71 0.18
N ALA A 143 -9.94 -19.46 0.46
CA ALA A 143 -10.03 -20.84 -0.01
C ALA A 143 -9.97 -20.88 -1.54
N LEU A 144 -9.20 -21.81 -2.06
CA LEU A 144 -9.10 -22.02 -3.50
C LEU A 144 -10.44 -22.55 -4.05
N ASN A 145 -10.89 -21.98 -5.15
CA ASN A 145 -12.00 -22.52 -5.92
C ASN A 145 -11.42 -23.46 -6.99
N GLU A 146 -11.47 -24.76 -6.73
CA GLU A 146 -10.91 -25.79 -7.63
C GLU A 146 -11.50 -25.71 -9.04
N VAL A 147 -12.80 -25.42 -9.17
CA VAL A 147 -13.46 -25.29 -10.48
C VAL A 147 -12.89 -24.15 -11.30
N GLU A 148 -12.59 -23.01 -10.66
CA GLU A 148 -12.00 -21.86 -11.37
C GLU A 148 -10.52 -22.11 -11.70
N ILE A 149 -9.81 -22.86 -10.85
CA ILE A 149 -8.43 -23.27 -11.13
C ILE A 149 -8.41 -24.23 -12.34
N ASP A 150 -9.28 -25.22 -12.38
CA ASP A 150 -9.36 -26.17 -13.51
C ASP A 150 -9.64 -25.46 -14.82
N LYS A 151 -10.53 -24.46 -14.83
CA LYS A 151 -10.77 -23.63 -16.02
C LYS A 151 -9.51 -22.83 -16.44
N ALA A 152 -8.79 -22.26 -15.49
CA ALA A 152 -7.56 -21.54 -15.79
C ALA A 152 -6.49 -22.49 -16.36
N VAL A 153 -6.37 -23.67 -15.81
CA VAL A 153 -5.46 -24.73 -16.31
C VAL A 153 -5.84 -25.15 -17.72
N GLU A 154 -7.13 -25.35 -18.00
CA GLU A 154 -7.61 -25.68 -19.35
C GLU A 154 -7.25 -24.57 -20.37
N ILE A 155 -7.48 -23.31 -20.03
CA ILE A 155 -7.13 -22.16 -20.89
C ILE A 155 -5.62 -22.14 -21.15
N LEU A 156 -4.80 -22.26 -20.10
CA LEU A 156 -3.35 -22.25 -20.24
C LEU A 156 -2.79 -23.42 -21.04
N ASN A 157 -3.36 -24.62 -20.89
CA ASN A 157 -2.94 -25.80 -21.64
C ASN A 157 -3.30 -25.72 -23.13
N ASN A 158 -4.33 -24.97 -23.49
CA ASN A 158 -4.77 -24.75 -24.87
C ASN A 158 -4.10 -23.54 -25.52
N ALA A 159 -3.35 -22.75 -24.78
CA ALA A 159 -2.67 -21.58 -25.30
C ALA A 159 -1.49 -21.97 -26.20
N GLU A 160 -1.35 -21.29 -27.34
CA GLU A 160 -0.20 -21.44 -28.26
C GLU A 160 0.95 -20.49 -27.88
N ARG A 161 0.60 -19.31 -27.36
CA ARG A 161 1.55 -18.26 -26.94
C ARG A 161 1.17 -17.69 -25.59
N PRO A 162 1.24 -18.50 -24.52
CA PRO A 162 0.95 -18.04 -23.17
C PRO A 162 2.03 -17.08 -22.66
N VAL A 163 1.63 -16.09 -21.89
CA VAL A 163 2.50 -15.13 -21.20
C VAL A 163 2.09 -14.99 -19.74
N ILE A 164 3.05 -14.87 -18.84
CA ILE A 164 2.81 -14.57 -17.43
C ILE A 164 3.13 -13.10 -17.18
N TYR A 165 2.15 -12.34 -16.71
CA TYR A 165 2.31 -10.95 -16.28
C TYR A 165 2.34 -10.87 -14.76
N ALA A 166 3.53 -10.74 -14.18
CA ALA A 166 3.74 -10.76 -12.73
C ALA A 166 3.83 -9.34 -12.16
N GLY A 167 2.86 -8.97 -11.36
CA GLY A 167 2.81 -7.69 -10.63
C GLY A 167 3.29 -7.81 -9.19
N PHE A 168 3.24 -6.70 -8.45
CA PHE A 168 3.71 -6.58 -7.07
C PHE A 168 3.05 -7.57 -6.11
N GLY A 169 1.80 -7.95 -6.34
CA GLY A 169 1.12 -8.98 -5.54
C GLY A 169 1.73 -10.38 -5.66
N GLY A 170 2.60 -10.61 -6.65
CA GLY A 170 3.37 -11.85 -6.83
C GLY A 170 4.74 -11.84 -6.14
N VAL A 171 5.12 -10.76 -5.44
CA VAL A 171 6.36 -10.70 -4.64
C VAL A 171 6.35 -11.80 -3.59
N GLY A 172 7.45 -12.57 -3.52
CA GLY A 172 7.58 -13.75 -2.66
C GLY A 172 7.13 -15.08 -3.30
N ALA A 173 6.56 -15.05 -4.53
CA ALA A 173 6.21 -16.23 -5.30
C ALA A 173 7.07 -16.44 -6.56
N GLY A 174 8.21 -15.74 -6.66
CA GLY A 174 9.06 -15.74 -7.84
C GLY A 174 9.50 -17.13 -8.29
N ASP A 175 9.93 -17.99 -7.34
CA ASP A 175 10.34 -19.37 -7.64
C ASP A 175 9.21 -20.20 -8.25
N VAL A 176 8.01 -20.11 -7.66
CA VAL A 176 6.81 -20.84 -8.13
C VAL A 176 6.37 -20.33 -9.50
N ILE A 177 6.44 -19.02 -9.72
CA ILE A 177 6.11 -18.40 -11.02
C ILE A 177 7.14 -18.83 -12.08
N THR A 178 8.43 -18.89 -11.73
CA THR A 178 9.49 -19.36 -12.60
C THR A 178 9.30 -20.84 -12.96
N GLU A 179 8.93 -21.68 -12.00
CA GLU A 179 8.61 -23.08 -12.25
C GLU A 179 7.44 -23.23 -13.21
N LEU A 180 6.36 -22.47 -12.98
CA LEU A 180 5.21 -22.44 -13.87
C LEU A 180 5.60 -22.00 -15.30
N SER A 181 6.38 -20.93 -15.40
CA SER A 181 6.89 -20.41 -16.68
C SER A 181 7.63 -21.48 -17.48
N ARG A 182 8.54 -22.21 -16.83
CA ARG A 182 9.27 -23.33 -17.48
C ARG A 182 8.32 -24.45 -17.92
N LYS A 183 7.33 -24.78 -17.10
CA LYS A 183 6.39 -25.87 -17.36
C LYS A 183 5.50 -25.59 -18.56
N ILE A 184 4.94 -24.38 -18.66
CA ILE A 184 4.04 -23.99 -19.75
C ILE A 184 4.77 -23.26 -20.89
N LYS A 185 6.08 -23.07 -20.79
CA LYS A 185 6.94 -22.33 -21.74
C LYS A 185 6.45 -20.90 -21.99
N ALA A 186 5.93 -20.26 -20.95
CA ALA A 186 5.43 -18.88 -21.00
C ALA A 186 6.50 -17.91 -20.52
N PRO A 187 6.91 -16.92 -21.30
CA PRO A 187 7.79 -15.87 -20.81
C PRO A 187 7.13 -15.05 -19.70
N ILE A 188 7.97 -14.50 -18.80
CA ILE A 188 7.54 -13.67 -17.69
C ILE A 188 7.75 -12.21 -18.04
N ILE A 189 6.69 -11.43 -17.93
CA ILE A 189 6.72 -9.96 -17.93
C ILE A 189 6.48 -9.48 -16.52
N THR A 190 7.24 -8.49 -16.06
CA THR A 190 7.10 -7.92 -14.71
C THR A 190 6.60 -6.49 -14.75
N THR A 191 5.97 -6.05 -13.67
CA THR A 191 5.92 -4.62 -13.36
C THR A 191 7.27 -4.20 -12.74
N GLY A 192 7.62 -2.92 -12.83
CA GLY A 192 8.87 -2.42 -12.25
C GLY A 192 9.05 -2.70 -10.75
N LYS A 193 7.96 -2.93 -10.02
CA LYS A 193 7.96 -3.24 -8.57
C LYS A 193 8.16 -4.73 -8.24
N ASN A 194 8.13 -5.61 -9.22
CA ASN A 194 8.28 -7.06 -9.02
C ASN A 194 9.51 -7.65 -9.71
N PHE A 195 10.38 -6.81 -10.21
CA PHE A 195 11.54 -7.25 -10.97
C PHE A 195 12.50 -8.08 -10.13
N GLU A 196 12.68 -7.74 -8.85
CA GLU A 196 13.57 -8.42 -7.92
C GLU A 196 13.08 -9.80 -7.44
N ALA A 197 11.85 -10.18 -7.80
CA ALA A 197 11.32 -11.51 -7.44
C ALA A 197 11.88 -12.64 -8.30
N PHE A 198 12.63 -12.34 -9.35
CA PHE A 198 13.11 -13.30 -10.34
C PHE A 198 14.63 -13.27 -10.44
N GLU A 199 15.20 -14.44 -10.72
CA GLU A 199 16.63 -14.54 -11.05
C GLU A 199 16.91 -13.72 -12.31
N TRP A 200 17.91 -12.87 -12.22
CA TRP A 200 18.28 -11.90 -13.23
C TRP A 200 18.66 -12.52 -14.58
N ASP A 201 19.24 -13.71 -14.55
CA ASP A 201 19.70 -14.46 -15.71
C ASP A 201 18.69 -15.50 -16.21
N TYR A 202 17.47 -15.50 -15.67
CA TYR A 202 16.43 -16.38 -16.15
C TYR A 202 16.03 -16.03 -17.58
N GLU A 203 16.26 -16.95 -18.52
CA GLU A 203 16.04 -16.77 -19.96
C GLU A 203 14.60 -16.43 -20.34
N GLY A 204 13.61 -16.81 -19.51
CA GLY A 204 12.21 -16.50 -19.70
C GLY A 204 11.79 -15.13 -19.18
N LEU A 205 12.67 -14.37 -18.52
CA LEU A 205 12.37 -13.04 -17.99
C LEU A 205 12.57 -11.98 -19.08
N THR A 206 11.49 -11.40 -19.59
CA THR A 206 11.52 -10.43 -20.71
C THR A 206 11.57 -8.97 -20.26
N GLY A 207 11.40 -8.71 -18.97
CA GLY A 207 11.39 -7.37 -18.40
C GLY A 207 10.00 -6.76 -18.24
N SER A 208 9.91 -5.43 -18.24
CA SER A 208 8.65 -4.71 -18.08
C SER A 208 8.05 -4.36 -19.46
N ALA A 209 6.73 -4.44 -19.58
CA ALA A 209 6.01 -4.07 -20.79
C ALA A 209 5.37 -2.66 -20.69
N TYR A 210 4.81 -2.19 -21.77
CA TYR A 210 4.06 -0.96 -21.99
C TYR A 210 4.90 0.33 -21.98
N ARG A 211 4.32 1.45 -21.53
CA ARG A 211 4.83 2.81 -21.71
C ARG A 211 6.29 3.02 -21.30
N VAL A 212 6.72 2.37 -20.24
CA VAL A 212 8.11 2.42 -19.74
C VAL A 212 8.81 1.08 -19.88
N GLY A 213 8.27 0.24 -20.76
CA GLY A 213 8.69 -1.13 -20.94
C GLY A 213 9.80 -1.30 -21.99
N TRP A 214 10.31 -2.50 -22.04
CA TRP A 214 11.32 -2.93 -22.98
C TRP A 214 10.65 -3.48 -24.24
N LYS A 215 11.30 -3.28 -25.40
CA LYS A 215 10.77 -3.74 -26.68
C LYS A 215 10.46 -5.25 -26.69
N PRO A 216 11.33 -6.16 -26.19
CA PRO A 216 11.03 -7.60 -26.19
C PRO A 216 9.77 -7.94 -25.36
N ALA A 217 9.60 -7.29 -24.19
CA ALA A 217 8.42 -7.51 -23.34
C ALA A 217 7.13 -7.04 -24.03
N ASN A 218 7.18 -5.92 -24.75
CA ASN A 218 6.04 -5.44 -25.53
C ASN A 218 5.70 -6.38 -26.69
N GLU A 219 6.69 -6.85 -27.45
CA GLU A 219 6.48 -7.80 -28.55
C GLU A 219 5.81 -9.08 -28.04
N VAL A 220 6.31 -9.64 -26.94
CA VAL A 220 5.78 -10.85 -26.32
C VAL A 220 4.32 -10.68 -25.89
N VAL A 221 3.96 -9.57 -25.25
CA VAL A 221 2.58 -9.37 -24.79
C VAL A 221 1.60 -9.10 -25.92
N PHE A 222 2.02 -8.41 -26.99
CA PHE A 222 1.17 -8.14 -28.15
C PHE A 222 0.94 -9.36 -29.02
N GLU A 223 1.87 -10.31 -29.02
CA GLU A 223 1.74 -11.56 -29.76
C GLU A 223 1.06 -12.68 -28.96
N ALA A 224 0.85 -12.47 -27.67
CA ALA A 224 0.22 -13.46 -26.79
C ALA A 224 -1.25 -13.71 -27.16
N ASP A 225 -1.66 -14.97 -27.16
CA ASP A 225 -3.06 -15.37 -27.23
C ASP A 225 -3.70 -15.52 -25.84
N THR A 226 -2.87 -15.74 -24.82
CA THR A 226 -3.31 -15.92 -23.45
C THR A 226 -2.34 -15.23 -22.47
N VAL A 227 -2.86 -14.42 -21.57
CA VAL A 227 -2.06 -13.74 -20.55
C VAL A 227 -2.56 -14.12 -19.16
N LEU A 228 -1.67 -14.70 -18.35
CA LEU A 228 -1.92 -14.99 -16.94
C LEU A 228 -1.46 -13.82 -16.06
N PHE A 229 -2.39 -13.07 -15.50
CA PHE A 229 -2.09 -11.99 -14.56
C PHE A 229 -1.94 -12.51 -13.14
N LEU A 230 -0.77 -12.30 -12.54
CA LEU A 230 -0.45 -12.69 -11.16
C LEU A 230 -0.12 -11.45 -10.34
N GLY A 231 -1.05 -11.07 -9.46
CA GLY A 231 -0.84 -9.96 -8.52
C GLY A 231 -0.61 -8.58 -9.16
N SER A 232 -1.22 -8.32 -10.33
CA SER A 232 -1.15 -7.07 -11.05
C SER A 232 -2.53 -6.47 -11.26
N ASN A 233 -2.64 -5.14 -11.06
CA ASN A 233 -3.81 -4.36 -11.47
C ASN A 233 -3.66 -3.83 -12.90
N PHE A 234 -2.65 -4.26 -13.62
CA PHE A 234 -2.34 -3.81 -14.98
C PHE A 234 -2.23 -2.28 -15.09
N PRO A 235 -1.39 -1.62 -14.29
CA PRO A 235 -1.23 -0.18 -14.37
C PRO A 235 -0.53 0.21 -15.66
N PHE A 236 -0.84 1.41 -16.16
CA PHE A 236 -0.25 1.98 -17.39
C PHE A 236 -0.55 1.19 -18.67
N ALA A 237 -1.59 0.37 -18.68
CA ALA A 237 -2.11 -0.20 -19.91
C ALA A 237 -2.87 0.89 -20.70
N GLU A 238 -2.39 1.25 -21.84
CA GLU A 238 -3.06 2.11 -22.82
C GLU A 238 -3.29 1.32 -24.11
#